data_aa4add197198e685cdcf390155ab3de0
#
_entry.id   aa4add197198e685cdcf390155ab3de0
#
_cell.length_a   1.000
_cell.length_b   1.000
_cell.length_c   1.000
_cell.angle_alpha   90.00
_cell.angle_beta   90.00
_cell.angle_gamma   90.00
#
_symmetry.space_group_name_H-M   'P 1'
#
loop_
_entity.id
_entity.type
_entity.pdbx_description
1 polymer ?
#
loop_
_entity_poly.entity_id
_entity_poly.type
_entity_poly.pdbx_seq_one_letter_code
_entity_poly.pdbx_strand_id
1 'polypeptide(L)'
;MTAQASGAGSPRPSTPGAAGPDAARPAVEDVASAEALLASLAPVAVLPPTDDGPAAARPGYRDGELLDITDVLGRRVVETRHGGRVQIQAENALAALEVMSRFAVDPRWLVYLPPTMSPPPTSTLPGYLEHPVEAFETYLADGVEDLLCEEKHMGSRAVAVVCRDAGVAAARFGAGGATGGGYTSAAEAGGRHSAGYPATGAVVTRTGRPFFSPELTEELLSRLRATIEAAGLWAELGADWLVLDAEIMPWSAKATELLSRQYAAAGAAARGALPAAVSALTAAAGRGIDVSDLLAKTQDRFDNALAYTRAYRRYCWPVDGLEGVRIAPFMVLGGGPAARSMAGTTYADRPHAWHLAVADRLAAADDRGLVVTTRRIPARAGDPASVAEAVSWWEELTAEGAGGEGMVVKPAAGLARGRRGLAQPGIKVRGREYLRIIYGPDYLRPEHLDRLRSRALGRKRSLAFREYALGLEALERAVAGEPGWRVHECVFAVLALESEPVDPRL
;
A
#
# COMPACT_ATOMS: atom_id res chain seq x y z
N MET A 1 34.23 34.28 63.93
CA MET A 1 34.15 35.31 62.92
C MET A 1 33.09 34.86 61.90
N THR A 2 31.85 35.12 62.18
CA THR A 2 30.94 36.14 61.66
C THR A 2 30.93 36.29 60.17
N ALA A 3 29.83 35.86 59.55
CA ALA A 3 28.79 36.62 58.87
C ALA A 3 27.83 35.65 58.19
N GLN A 4 26.70 35.57 58.64
CA GLN A 4 25.40 36.10 58.35
C GLN A 4 24.80 35.75 56.94
N ALA A 5 23.69 35.18 57.10
CA ALA A 5 22.66 34.69 56.18
C ALA A 5 21.94 35.82 55.41
N SER A 6 21.36 35.50 54.33
CA SER A 6 20.04 36.02 53.97
C SER A 6 19.32 35.00 53.05
N GLY A 7 18.10 34.73 53.40
CA GLY A 7 17.26 33.79 52.70
C GLY A 7 16.56 34.40 51.49
N ALA A 8 16.23 33.52 50.56
CA ALA A 8 15.19 33.82 49.58
C ALA A 8 14.40 32.53 49.36
N GLY A 9 13.11 32.61 49.59
CA GLY A 9 12.16 31.49 49.50
C GLY A 9 11.96 31.04 48.08
N SER A 10 11.92 29.74 47.95
CA SER A 10 11.50 29.06 46.72
C SER A 10 9.97 29.03 46.63
N PRO A 11 9.39 29.30 45.48
CA PRO A 11 7.95 29.07 45.25
C PRO A 11 7.70 27.60 45.01
N ARG A 12 6.63 27.08 45.62
CA ARG A 12 6.09 25.75 45.40
C ARG A 12 5.55 25.63 43.98
N PRO A 13 5.72 24.46 43.28
CA PRO A 13 5.06 24.24 42.01
C PRO A 13 3.58 23.89 42.23
N SER A 14 2.74 24.59 41.53
CA SER A 14 1.31 24.36 41.39
C SER A 14 1.09 23.08 40.54
N THR A 15 0.29 22.15 41.07
CA THR A 15 -0.22 20.99 40.38
C THR A 15 -1.08 21.36 39.18
N PRO A 16 -0.88 20.78 37.99
CA PRO A 16 -1.86 20.88 36.91
C PRO A 16 -2.97 19.84 37.12
N GLY A 17 -4.20 20.31 37.04
CA GLY A 17 -5.39 19.49 37.12
C GLY A 17 -5.47 18.45 36.00
N ALA A 18 -6.07 17.32 36.35
CA ALA A 18 -6.38 16.23 35.42
C ALA A 18 -7.39 16.72 34.36
N ALA A 19 -6.94 16.81 33.11
CA ALA A 19 -7.80 16.88 31.95
C ALA A 19 -7.93 15.46 31.38
N GLY A 20 -9.16 14.95 31.28
CA GLY A 20 -9.49 13.67 30.65
C GLY A 20 -9.21 13.68 29.16
N PRO A 21 -9.11 12.50 28.53
CA PRO A 21 -8.83 12.38 27.10
C PRO A 21 -10.10 12.64 26.29
N ASP A 22 -10.34 13.87 25.92
CA ASP A 22 -11.25 14.21 24.83
C ASP A 22 -10.40 14.20 23.56
N ALA A 23 -10.55 13.12 22.78
CA ALA A 23 -9.95 13.02 21.47
C ALA A 23 -10.62 14.04 20.55
N ALA A 24 -9.95 15.16 20.33
CA ALA A 24 -10.36 16.21 19.42
C ALA A 24 -10.64 15.61 18.03
N ARG A 25 -11.90 15.61 17.61
CA ARG A 25 -12.31 15.58 16.22
C ARG A 25 -11.63 16.78 15.53
N PRO A 26 -11.06 16.62 14.32
CA PRO A 26 -10.64 17.77 13.54
C PRO A 26 -11.89 18.63 13.29
N ALA A 27 -11.78 19.88 13.64
CA ALA A 27 -12.86 20.84 13.60
C ALA A 27 -13.22 21.18 12.15
N VAL A 28 -14.46 21.56 11.96
CA VAL A 28 -15.12 22.01 10.72
C VAL A 28 -14.45 23.24 10.07
N GLU A 29 -13.34 23.74 10.60
CA GLU A 29 -12.57 24.87 10.05
C GLU A 29 -11.83 24.54 8.74
N ASP A 30 -11.63 23.27 8.40
CA ASP A 30 -10.96 22.88 7.16
C ASP A 30 -11.82 23.06 5.89
N VAL A 31 -13.14 23.09 6.00
CA VAL A 31 -14.03 23.29 4.85
C VAL A 31 -13.96 24.73 4.35
N ALA A 32 -13.91 25.70 5.27
CA ALA A 32 -13.76 27.12 4.93
C ALA A 32 -12.39 27.43 4.31
N SER A 33 -11.34 26.68 4.72
CA SER A 33 -10.00 26.79 4.15
C SER A 33 -9.92 26.21 2.75
N ALA A 34 -10.67 25.13 2.46
CA ALA A 34 -10.76 24.54 1.13
C ALA A 34 -11.54 25.43 0.16
N GLU A 35 -12.62 26.08 0.61
CA GLU A 35 -13.35 27.06 -0.18
C GLU A 35 -12.55 28.33 -0.45
N ALA A 36 -11.78 28.81 0.52
CA ALA A 36 -10.87 29.95 0.35
C ALA A 36 -9.72 29.61 -0.61
N LEU A 37 -9.22 28.36 -0.61
CA LEU A 37 -8.21 27.89 -1.56
C LEU A 37 -8.77 27.80 -2.98
N LEU A 38 -10.01 27.33 -3.14
CA LEU A 38 -10.72 27.29 -4.42
C LEU A 38 -11.03 28.69 -4.96
N ALA A 39 -11.34 29.65 -4.08
CA ALA A 39 -11.57 31.04 -4.47
C ALA A 39 -10.28 31.79 -4.86
N SER A 40 -9.11 31.33 -4.43
CA SER A 40 -7.81 31.89 -4.80
C SER A 40 -7.25 31.36 -6.12
N LEU A 41 -7.81 30.26 -6.65
CA LEU A 41 -7.54 29.76 -7.98
C LEU A 41 -8.41 30.55 -8.96
N ALA A 42 -7.85 31.45 -9.73
CA ALA A 42 -8.45 32.40 -10.67
C ALA A 42 -9.89 32.13 -11.15
N PRO A 43 -10.70 33.15 -11.48
CA PRO A 43 -12.12 32.98 -11.75
C PRO A 43 -12.35 32.11 -12.97
N VAL A 44 -12.68 30.84 -12.73
CA VAL A 44 -13.24 29.96 -13.78
C VAL A 44 -14.69 30.37 -13.93
N ALA A 45 -15.07 30.81 -15.13
CA ALA A 45 -16.45 31.08 -15.47
C ALA A 45 -17.30 29.82 -15.23
N VAL A 46 -18.13 29.84 -14.20
CA VAL A 46 -19.08 28.79 -13.91
C VAL A 46 -20.21 28.89 -14.94
N LEU A 47 -20.20 27.99 -15.88
CA LEU A 47 -21.37 27.75 -16.74
C LEU A 47 -22.42 26.94 -15.95
N PRO A 48 -23.71 27.27 -16.09
CA PRO A 48 -24.77 26.55 -15.38
C PRO A 48 -24.80 25.05 -15.78
N PRO A 49 -25.26 24.16 -14.90
CA PRO A 49 -25.37 22.74 -15.20
C PRO A 49 -26.38 22.54 -16.33
N THR A 50 -25.93 22.06 -17.45
CA THR A 50 -26.83 21.54 -18.51
C THR A 50 -27.08 20.07 -18.19
N ASP A 51 -28.34 19.79 -17.99
CA ASP A 51 -28.91 18.45 -17.89
C ASP A 51 -28.69 17.70 -19.21
N ASP A 52 -28.36 16.42 -19.08
CA ASP A 52 -28.61 15.34 -20.01
C ASP A 52 -27.74 15.01 -21.20
N GLY A 53 -27.48 13.72 -21.26
CA GLY A 53 -27.18 12.94 -22.43
C GLY A 53 -25.88 12.16 -22.34
N PRO A 54 -25.77 10.99 -23.03
CA PRO A 54 -24.55 10.21 -23.05
C PRO A 54 -23.41 11.06 -23.60
N ALA A 55 -22.24 10.93 -23.01
CA ALA A 55 -21.04 11.75 -23.24
C ALA A 55 -20.70 11.91 -24.74
N ALA A 56 -21.45 12.78 -25.43
CA ALA A 56 -21.07 13.35 -26.70
C ALA A 56 -19.89 14.31 -26.44
N ALA A 57 -18.89 14.25 -27.32
CA ALA A 57 -17.69 15.04 -27.27
C ALA A 57 -17.97 16.48 -26.85
N ARG A 58 -17.52 16.87 -25.64
CA ARG A 58 -17.63 18.25 -25.17
C ARG A 58 -16.70 19.13 -26.01
N PRO A 59 -17.21 20.21 -26.63
CA PRO A 59 -16.35 21.15 -27.35
C PRO A 59 -15.47 21.91 -26.37
N GLY A 60 -14.20 21.61 -26.36
CA GLY A 60 -13.22 22.25 -25.47
C GLY A 60 -12.09 21.35 -25.02
N TYR A 61 -12.15 20.07 -25.29
CA TYR A 61 -11.07 19.13 -25.01
C TYR A 61 -9.89 19.43 -25.92
N ARG A 62 -8.98 20.27 -25.44
CA ARG A 62 -7.70 20.53 -26.07
C ARG A 62 -6.76 19.40 -25.72
N ASP A 63 -6.28 18.71 -26.72
CA ASP A 63 -5.21 17.71 -26.67
C ASP A 63 -5.42 16.38 -25.94
N GLY A 64 -6.59 16.01 -25.48
CA GLY A 64 -6.99 14.64 -25.14
C GLY A 64 -6.17 13.84 -24.12
N GLU A 65 -5.17 14.45 -23.48
CA GLU A 65 -4.14 13.73 -22.75
C GLU A 65 -4.36 13.68 -21.24
N LEU A 66 -4.95 14.72 -20.65
CA LEU A 66 -5.04 14.84 -19.19
C LEU A 66 -6.46 15.21 -18.74
N LEU A 67 -6.80 14.82 -17.50
CA LEU A 67 -8.04 15.24 -16.85
C LEU A 67 -8.01 16.74 -16.57
N ASP A 68 -9.13 17.40 -16.86
CA ASP A 68 -9.41 18.73 -16.35
C ASP A 68 -9.94 18.64 -14.91
N ILE A 69 -9.70 19.66 -14.09
CA ILE A 69 -10.20 19.74 -12.71
C ILE A 69 -11.73 19.62 -12.65
N THR A 70 -12.43 20.17 -13.64
CA THR A 70 -13.89 20.07 -13.75
C THR A 70 -14.36 18.65 -14.03
N ASP A 71 -13.49 17.81 -14.60
CA ASP A 71 -13.80 16.40 -14.83
C ASP A 71 -13.77 15.55 -13.57
N VAL A 72 -13.14 16.01 -12.51
CA VAL A 72 -12.94 15.24 -11.28
C VAL A 72 -13.74 15.77 -10.08
N LEU A 73 -14.25 16.98 -10.15
CA LEU A 73 -15.12 17.54 -9.12
C LEU A 73 -16.53 16.95 -9.15
N GLY A 74 -17.14 16.81 -7.98
CA GLY A 74 -18.51 16.33 -7.84
C GLY A 74 -18.63 14.81 -7.79
N ARG A 75 -19.88 14.35 -7.72
CA ARG A 75 -20.21 12.92 -7.73
C ARG A 75 -20.01 12.33 -9.12
N ARG A 76 -19.32 11.19 -9.19
CA ARG A 76 -18.98 10.55 -10.47
C ARG A 76 -19.27 9.07 -10.48
N VAL A 77 -19.41 8.55 -11.69
CA VAL A 77 -19.56 7.11 -11.95
C VAL A 77 -18.56 6.73 -13.03
N VAL A 78 -17.64 5.82 -12.70
CA VAL A 78 -16.71 5.23 -13.66
C VAL A 78 -17.22 3.84 -14.03
N GLU A 79 -17.37 3.59 -15.31
CA GLU A 79 -17.74 2.27 -15.81
C GLU A 79 -16.49 1.44 -16.02
N THR A 80 -16.52 0.21 -15.53
CA THR A 80 -15.42 -0.75 -15.63
C THR A 80 -15.90 -2.06 -16.25
N ARG A 81 -15.06 -2.70 -17.07
CA ARG A 81 -15.38 -3.97 -17.75
C ARG A 81 -15.60 -5.12 -16.79
N HIS A 82 -14.91 -5.11 -15.65
CA HIS A 82 -14.89 -6.24 -14.72
C HIS A 82 -15.74 -6.04 -13.47
N GLY A 83 -15.90 -4.81 -12.99
CA GLY A 83 -16.61 -4.48 -11.74
C GLY A 83 -17.90 -3.68 -11.93
N GLY A 84 -18.32 -3.44 -13.19
CA GLY A 84 -19.47 -2.62 -13.50
C GLY A 84 -19.26 -1.15 -13.11
N ARG A 85 -20.30 -0.52 -12.58
CA ARG A 85 -20.30 0.92 -12.27
C ARG A 85 -19.74 1.18 -10.88
N VAL A 86 -18.66 1.94 -10.80
CA VAL A 86 -18.03 2.38 -9.53
C VAL A 86 -18.40 3.85 -9.31
N GLN A 87 -19.07 4.11 -8.19
CA GLN A 87 -19.47 5.46 -7.81
C GLN A 87 -18.45 6.10 -6.89
N ILE A 88 -18.07 7.35 -7.18
CA ILE A 88 -17.17 8.18 -6.39
C ILE A 88 -17.98 9.32 -5.79
N GLN A 89 -17.89 9.52 -4.49
CA GLN A 89 -18.57 10.60 -3.79
C GLN A 89 -17.79 11.91 -3.95
N ALA A 90 -18.49 13.05 -3.94
CA ALA A 90 -17.89 14.36 -4.15
C ALA A 90 -16.83 14.71 -3.08
N GLU A 91 -17.07 14.36 -1.82
CA GLU A 91 -16.16 14.61 -0.71
C GLU A 91 -14.82 13.87 -0.86
N ASN A 92 -14.82 12.70 -1.50
CA ASN A 92 -13.62 11.90 -1.73
C ASN A 92 -12.77 12.46 -2.88
N ALA A 93 -13.38 13.21 -3.80
CA ALA A 93 -12.67 13.78 -4.95
C ALA A 93 -11.62 14.82 -4.54
N LEU A 94 -11.86 15.61 -3.48
CA LEU A 94 -10.92 16.61 -3.00
C LEU A 94 -9.61 15.99 -2.49
N ALA A 95 -9.69 14.89 -1.73
CA ALA A 95 -8.51 14.17 -1.25
C ALA A 95 -7.68 13.60 -2.41
N ALA A 96 -8.35 13.03 -3.41
CA ALA A 96 -7.68 12.54 -4.61
C ALA A 96 -7.00 13.65 -5.41
N LEU A 97 -7.66 14.79 -5.54
CA LEU A 97 -7.10 15.95 -6.23
C LEU A 97 -5.82 16.46 -5.54
N GLU A 98 -5.81 16.52 -4.22
CA GLU A 98 -4.61 16.91 -3.46
C GLU A 98 -3.46 15.92 -3.70
N VAL A 99 -3.75 14.61 -3.66
CA VAL A 99 -2.72 13.59 -3.92
C VAL A 99 -2.15 13.72 -5.33
N MET A 100 -3.00 13.81 -6.34
CA MET A 100 -2.56 13.90 -7.75
C MET A 100 -1.81 15.19 -8.03
N SER A 101 -2.25 16.33 -7.49
CA SER A 101 -1.66 17.63 -7.79
C SER A 101 -0.34 17.90 -7.06
N ARG A 102 -0.16 17.32 -5.86
CA ARG A 102 0.98 17.66 -4.98
C ARG A 102 1.98 16.55 -4.76
N PHE A 103 1.54 15.31 -4.80
CA PHE A 103 2.33 14.17 -4.32
C PHE A 103 2.55 13.08 -5.34
N ALA A 104 1.68 12.97 -6.35
CA ALA A 104 1.82 11.96 -7.38
C ALA A 104 2.95 12.31 -8.36
N VAL A 105 3.45 11.28 -9.04
CA VAL A 105 4.30 11.47 -10.22
C VAL A 105 3.48 12.11 -11.35
N ASP A 106 4.15 12.52 -12.42
CA ASP A 106 3.46 12.97 -13.64
C ASP A 106 2.38 11.95 -14.02
N PRO A 107 1.11 12.37 -14.18
CA PRO A 107 -0.01 11.46 -14.44
C PRO A 107 0.20 10.52 -15.63
N ARG A 108 1.01 10.91 -16.63
CA ARG A 108 1.35 10.06 -17.79
C ARG A 108 1.94 8.71 -17.41
N TRP A 109 2.57 8.59 -16.23
CA TRP A 109 3.11 7.35 -15.71
C TRP A 109 2.11 6.54 -14.85
N LEU A 110 0.96 7.14 -14.51
CA LEU A 110 -0.05 6.51 -13.67
C LEU A 110 -1.01 5.68 -14.54
N VAL A 111 -0.53 4.55 -15.02
CA VAL A 111 -1.31 3.62 -15.87
C VAL A 111 -2.03 2.54 -15.07
N TYR A 112 -1.69 2.39 -13.80
CA TYR A 112 -2.28 1.42 -12.88
C TYR A 112 -2.01 1.81 -11.43
N LEU A 113 -3.00 1.69 -10.58
CA LEU A 113 -2.83 1.70 -9.12
C LEU A 113 -3.38 0.39 -8.54
N PRO A 114 -2.59 -0.30 -7.72
CA PRO A 114 -2.99 -1.59 -7.18
C PRO A 114 -4.03 -1.47 -6.07
N PRO A 115 -4.94 -2.45 -5.95
CA PRO A 115 -5.94 -2.47 -4.89
C PRO A 115 -5.29 -2.71 -3.52
N THR A 116 -6.00 -2.30 -2.48
CA THR A 116 -5.76 -2.80 -1.14
C THR A 116 -6.16 -4.27 -1.04
N MET A 117 -5.58 -5.01 -0.12
CA MET A 117 -5.98 -6.37 0.19
C MET A 117 -6.74 -6.41 1.52
N SER A 118 -7.86 -7.12 1.56
CA SER A 118 -8.56 -7.38 2.80
C SER A 118 -7.89 -8.52 3.58
N PRO A 119 -7.96 -8.50 4.93
CA PRO A 119 -7.67 -9.70 5.71
C PRO A 119 -8.83 -10.72 5.58
N PRO A 120 -8.63 -11.96 6.05
CA PRO A 120 -9.71 -12.95 6.13
C PRO A 120 -10.75 -12.53 7.18
N PRO A 121 -11.89 -13.21 7.28
CA PRO A 121 -12.71 -13.17 8.48
C PRO A 121 -11.87 -13.43 9.72
N THR A 122 -12.33 -12.92 10.85
CA THR A 122 -11.64 -13.16 12.12
C THR A 122 -11.73 -14.61 12.51
N SER A 123 -10.59 -15.20 12.88
CA SER A 123 -10.54 -16.58 13.33
C SER A 123 -11.19 -16.78 14.68
N THR A 124 -11.88 -17.90 14.85
CA THR A 124 -12.41 -18.37 16.13
C THR A 124 -11.41 -19.22 16.90
N LEU A 125 -10.29 -19.59 16.28
CA LEU A 125 -9.26 -20.38 16.91
C LEU A 125 -8.62 -19.61 18.08
N PRO A 126 -8.37 -20.28 19.22
CA PRO A 126 -7.71 -19.64 20.36
C PRO A 126 -6.34 -19.07 19.99
N GLY A 127 -6.09 -17.82 20.36
CA GLY A 127 -4.80 -17.16 20.14
C GLY A 127 -4.56 -16.67 18.71
N TYR A 128 -5.57 -16.74 17.81
CA TYR A 128 -5.47 -16.22 16.45
C TYR A 128 -6.51 -15.13 16.18
N LEU A 129 -6.10 -14.10 15.47
CA LEU A 129 -6.99 -13.10 14.89
C LEU A 129 -7.24 -13.39 13.40
N GLU A 130 -6.20 -13.82 12.71
CA GLU A 130 -6.21 -14.22 11.30
C GLU A 130 -5.66 -15.65 11.20
N HIS A 131 -6.28 -16.45 10.34
CA HIS A 131 -5.83 -17.81 10.08
C HIS A 131 -6.16 -18.17 8.63
N PRO A 132 -5.42 -19.07 7.97
CA PRO A 132 -5.65 -19.42 6.57
C PRO A 132 -7.01 -20.02 6.25
N VAL A 133 -7.54 -20.82 7.14
CA VAL A 133 -8.83 -21.53 6.94
C VAL A 133 -9.94 -20.56 6.53
N GLU A 134 -10.05 -19.41 7.18
CA GLU A 134 -11.09 -18.41 6.88
C GLU A 134 -10.90 -17.76 5.50
N ALA A 135 -9.67 -17.71 4.98
CA ALA A 135 -9.41 -17.26 3.61
C ALA A 135 -9.88 -18.31 2.59
N PHE A 136 -9.57 -19.59 2.82
CA PHE A 136 -10.03 -20.70 1.98
C PHE A 136 -11.54 -20.81 1.97
N GLU A 137 -12.20 -20.76 3.13
CA GLU A 137 -13.66 -20.75 3.24
C GLU A 137 -14.30 -19.58 2.49
N THR A 138 -13.65 -18.40 2.52
CA THR A 138 -14.13 -17.22 1.79
C THR A 138 -14.12 -17.46 0.29
N TYR A 139 -13.06 -18.02 -0.27
CA TYR A 139 -12.96 -18.35 -1.69
C TYR A 139 -13.88 -19.49 -2.10
N LEU A 140 -13.95 -20.54 -1.29
CA LEU A 140 -14.85 -21.67 -1.51
C LEU A 140 -16.33 -21.24 -1.54
N ALA A 141 -16.71 -20.37 -0.61
CA ALA A 141 -18.06 -19.81 -0.56
C ALA A 141 -18.39 -18.96 -1.81
N ASP A 142 -17.37 -18.34 -2.42
CA ASP A 142 -17.51 -17.58 -3.68
C ASP A 142 -17.41 -18.48 -4.93
N GLY A 143 -17.10 -19.79 -4.77
CA GLY A 143 -16.99 -20.76 -5.85
C GLY A 143 -15.63 -20.78 -6.52
N VAL A 144 -14.59 -20.27 -5.88
CA VAL A 144 -13.20 -20.30 -6.33
C VAL A 144 -12.46 -21.38 -5.52
N GLU A 145 -12.11 -22.48 -6.18
CA GLU A 145 -11.47 -23.62 -5.51
C GLU A 145 -9.96 -23.64 -5.68
N ASP A 146 -9.47 -23.39 -6.91
CA ASP A 146 -8.04 -23.46 -7.21
C ASP A 146 -7.36 -22.15 -6.81
N LEU A 147 -6.43 -22.24 -5.88
CA LEU A 147 -5.77 -21.12 -5.24
C LEU A 147 -4.24 -21.27 -5.33
N LEU A 148 -3.56 -20.15 -5.17
CA LEU A 148 -2.12 -20.07 -4.98
C LEU A 148 -1.85 -19.30 -3.69
N CYS A 149 -1.09 -19.90 -2.79
CA CYS A 149 -0.62 -19.27 -1.57
C CYS A 149 0.80 -18.74 -1.80
N GLU A 150 1.02 -17.47 -1.57
CA GLU A 150 2.30 -16.79 -1.74
C GLU A 150 2.82 -16.27 -0.39
N GLU A 151 4.12 -16.38 -0.19
CA GLU A 151 4.79 -15.66 0.89
C GLU A 151 4.50 -14.16 0.78
N LYS A 152 4.04 -13.57 1.86
CA LYS A 152 3.83 -12.14 1.93
C LYS A 152 5.12 -11.43 2.34
N HIS A 153 5.72 -10.71 1.41
CA HIS A 153 6.88 -9.87 1.70
C HIS A 153 6.50 -8.67 2.54
N MET A 154 7.39 -8.28 3.45
CA MET A 154 7.26 -7.09 4.26
C MET A 154 8.12 -5.96 3.71
N GLY A 155 7.49 -5.13 2.93
CA GLY A 155 8.10 -3.95 2.32
C GLY A 155 7.08 -2.85 2.08
N SER A 156 7.17 -2.25 0.92
CA SER A 156 6.21 -1.27 0.41
C SER A 156 5.86 -1.61 -1.03
N ARG A 157 4.57 -1.74 -1.31
CA ARG A 157 4.09 -2.05 -2.65
C ARG A 157 4.46 -0.96 -3.64
N ALA A 158 4.99 -1.37 -4.79
CA ALA A 158 5.43 -0.49 -5.85
C ALA A 158 4.93 -0.98 -7.21
N VAL A 159 4.61 -0.02 -8.07
CA VAL A 159 4.39 -0.26 -9.50
C VAL A 159 5.55 0.35 -10.26
N ALA A 160 6.21 -0.45 -11.07
CA ALA A 160 7.29 0.00 -11.94
C ALA A 160 6.83 -0.03 -13.40
N VAL A 161 6.86 1.13 -14.06
CA VAL A 161 6.74 1.27 -15.50
C VAL A 161 8.16 1.35 -16.05
N VAL A 162 8.57 0.34 -16.81
CA VAL A 162 9.92 0.21 -17.33
C VAL A 162 9.87 0.29 -18.85
N CYS A 163 10.48 1.33 -19.44
CA CYS A 163 10.65 1.44 -20.89
C CYS A 163 12.03 0.95 -21.29
N ARG A 164 12.14 0.37 -22.47
CA ARG A 164 13.39 -0.14 -23.02
C ARG A 164 14.45 0.94 -23.17
N ASP A 165 14.02 2.16 -23.52
CA ASP A 165 14.85 3.35 -23.61
C ASP A 165 14.01 4.64 -23.49
N ALA A 166 14.67 5.79 -23.56
CA ALA A 166 14.01 7.11 -23.50
C ALA A 166 13.16 7.41 -24.74
N GLY A 167 13.51 6.83 -25.91
CA GLY A 167 12.72 6.96 -27.13
C GLY A 167 11.36 6.28 -27.02
N VAL A 168 11.34 5.08 -26.43
CA VAL A 168 10.11 4.36 -26.09
C VAL A 168 9.27 5.17 -25.11
N ALA A 169 9.88 5.70 -24.06
CA ALA A 169 9.19 6.51 -23.06
C ALA A 169 8.56 7.77 -23.70
N ALA A 170 9.29 8.43 -24.57
CA ALA A 170 8.79 9.59 -25.31
C ALA A 170 7.63 9.22 -26.26
N ALA A 171 7.78 8.15 -27.02
CA ALA A 171 6.77 7.72 -28.00
C ALA A 171 5.48 7.23 -27.34
N ARG A 172 5.59 6.47 -26.24
CA ARG A 172 4.43 5.86 -25.59
C ARG A 172 3.75 6.79 -24.59
N PHE A 173 4.53 7.47 -23.75
CA PHE A 173 4.03 8.25 -22.61
C PHE A 173 4.20 9.77 -22.81
N GLY A 174 4.79 10.21 -23.92
CA GLY A 174 5.08 11.63 -24.14
C GLY A 174 6.14 12.17 -23.18
N ALA A 175 6.97 11.32 -22.59
CA ALA A 175 8.04 11.72 -21.67
C ALA A 175 9.26 12.24 -22.45
N GLY A 176 9.86 13.36 -22.00
CA GLY A 176 11.13 13.87 -22.54
C GLY A 176 11.04 15.00 -23.56
N GLY A 177 9.86 15.46 -23.96
CA GLY A 177 9.70 16.63 -24.83
C GLY A 177 9.77 17.94 -24.03
N ALA A 178 10.90 18.64 -24.09
CA ALA A 178 11.03 20.02 -23.57
C ALA A 178 10.29 21.06 -24.46
N THR A 179 9.52 20.61 -25.45
CA THR A 179 8.86 21.48 -26.40
C THR A 179 7.42 21.03 -26.63
N GLY A 180 6.51 21.59 -25.88
CA GLY A 180 5.09 21.42 -26.17
C GLY A 180 4.19 21.79 -25.01
N GLY A 181 3.94 23.07 -24.90
CA GLY A 181 2.72 23.68 -24.40
C GLY A 181 2.04 23.12 -23.15
N GLY A 182 2.19 23.79 -22.02
CA GLY A 182 1.04 23.89 -21.15
C GLY A 182 1.14 23.36 -19.72
N TYR A 183 2.32 23.02 -19.19
CA TYR A 183 2.48 22.82 -17.74
C TYR A 183 3.63 23.65 -17.16
N THR A 184 3.65 24.94 -17.50
CA THR A 184 4.49 25.94 -16.83
C THR A 184 3.89 26.42 -15.51
N SER A 185 2.62 26.15 -15.23
CA SER A 185 1.94 26.70 -14.06
C SER A 185 2.33 26.03 -12.71
N ALA A 186 2.83 24.80 -12.73
CA ALA A 186 3.31 24.17 -11.49
C ALA A 186 4.69 24.69 -11.06
N ALA A 187 5.51 25.17 -12.01
CA ALA A 187 6.79 25.79 -11.71
C ALA A 187 6.62 27.22 -11.14
N GLU A 188 5.58 27.94 -11.55
CA GLU A 188 5.24 29.27 -11.03
C GLU A 188 4.55 29.21 -9.65
N ALA A 189 3.93 28.08 -9.30
CA ALA A 189 3.30 27.85 -8.00
C ALA A 189 4.27 27.35 -6.90
N GLY A 190 5.59 27.39 -7.11
CA GLY A 190 6.59 27.03 -6.09
C GLY A 190 6.70 25.54 -5.80
N GLY A 191 6.10 24.69 -6.62
CA GLY A 191 6.19 23.23 -6.50
C GLY A 191 7.51 22.67 -7.07
N ARG A 192 8.39 22.16 -6.21
CA ARG A 192 9.72 21.59 -6.52
C ARG A 192 9.69 20.27 -7.30
N HIS A 193 8.64 19.95 -8.06
CA HIS A 193 8.42 18.58 -8.55
C HIS A 193 8.51 18.35 -10.05
N SER A 194 8.84 19.34 -10.87
CA SER A 194 8.94 19.15 -12.33
C SER A 194 10.36 19.00 -12.88
N ALA A 195 11.38 19.12 -12.08
CA ALA A 195 12.77 18.96 -12.50
C ALA A 195 13.28 17.57 -12.14
N GLY A 196 13.43 16.70 -13.15
CA GLY A 196 14.28 15.52 -13.03
C GLY A 196 13.60 14.16 -12.92
N TYR A 197 12.38 13.97 -13.43
CA TYR A 197 11.85 12.59 -13.53
C TYR A 197 12.69 11.76 -14.50
N PRO A 198 12.91 10.44 -14.21
CA PRO A 198 13.60 9.55 -15.13
C PRO A 198 12.96 9.58 -16.50
N ALA A 199 13.81 9.68 -17.54
CA ALA A 199 13.35 9.72 -18.92
C ALA A 199 12.89 8.35 -19.45
N THR A 200 13.02 7.29 -18.65
CA THR A 200 12.89 5.90 -19.09
C THR A 200 11.85 5.09 -18.33
N GLY A 201 11.06 5.73 -17.46
CA GLY A 201 10.03 5.07 -16.70
C GLY A 201 9.70 5.74 -15.37
N ALA A 202 8.95 5.04 -14.54
CA ALA A 202 8.62 5.49 -13.18
C ALA A 202 8.49 4.31 -12.22
N VAL A 203 8.81 4.56 -10.95
CA VAL A 203 8.55 3.63 -9.86
C VAL A 203 7.73 4.37 -8.82
N VAL A 204 6.49 3.92 -8.63
CA VAL A 204 5.51 4.61 -7.80
C VAL A 204 5.01 3.72 -6.66
N THR A 205 4.62 4.36 -5.57
CA THR A 205 3.92 3.69 -4.47
C THR A 205 2.49 3.34 -4.89
N ARG A 206 1.78 2.58 -4.07
CA ARG A 206 0.36 2.24 -4.28
C ARG A 206 -0.54 3.46 -4.53
N THR A 207 -0.16 4.62 -4.03
CA THR A 207 -0.90 5.89 -4.17
C THR A 207 -0.32 6.81 -5.25
N GLY A 208 0.50 6.30 -6.15
CA GLY A 208 1.05 7.08 -7.26
C GLY A 208 2.16 8.07 -6.89
N ARG A 209 2.66 8.05 -5.66
CA ARG A 209 3.79 8.90 -5.23
C ARG A 209 5.11 8.30 -5.70
N PRO A 210 6.15 9.12 -5.98
CA PRO A 210 7.46 8.59 -6.31
C PRO A 210 7.99 7.70 -5.20
N PHE A 211 8.57 6.56 -5.58
CA PHE A 211 9.11 5.63 -4.58
C PHE A 211 10.47 6.12 -4.05
N PHE A 212 11.35 6.53 -4.92
CA PHE A 212 12.69 7.05 -4.63
C PHE A 212 12.91 8.45 -5.20
N SER A 213 14.11 9.02 -5.00
CA SER A 213 14.55 10.21 -5.73
C SER A 213 14.65 9.92 -7.23
N PRO A 214 14.68 10.94 -8.10
CA PRO A 214 14.80 10.74 -9.54
C PRO A 214 16.05 9.92 -9.92
N GLU A 215 17.20 10.22 -9.31
CA GLU A 215 18.48 9.57 -9.58
C GLU A 215 18.44 8.08 -9.21
N LEU A 216 17.93 7.78 -8.01
CA LEU A 216 17.83 6.41 -7.53
C LEU A 216 16.76 5.62 -8.29
N THR A 217 15.70 6.30 -8.74
CA THR A 217 14.68 5.70 -9.61
C THR A 217 15.27 5.33 -10.97
N GLU A 218 16.07 6.20 -11.59
CA GLU A 218 16.73 5.88 -12.87
C GLU A 218 17.73 4.73 -12.73
N GLU A 219 18.49 4.68 -11.64
CA GLU A 219 19.39 3.58 -11.36
C GLU A 219 18.62 2.25 -11.23
N LEU A 220 17.49 2.24 -10.48
CA LEU A 220 16.62 1.07 -10.35
C LEU A 220 16.04 0.64 -11.70
N LEU A 221 15.54 1.59 -12.50
CA LEU A 221 15.00 1.32 -13.83
C LEU A 221 16.07 0.78 -14.76
N SER A 222 17.31 1.30 -14.69
CA SER A 222 18.44 0.82 -15.47
C SER A 222 18.77 -0.64 -15.15
N ARG A 223 18.80 -1.01 -13.85
CA ARG A 223 19.02 -2.39 -13.41
C ARG A 223 17.88 -3.30 -13.86
N LEU A 224 16.61 -2.87 -13.71
CA LEU A 224 15.46 -3.65 -14.16
C LEU A 224 15.46 -3.88 -15.69
N ARG A 225 15.82 -2.86 -16.49
CA ARG A 225 15.97 -3.01 -17.95
C ARG A 225 17.00 -4.07 -18.32
N ALA A 226 18.16 -4.00 -17.68
CA ALA A 226 19.23 -4.98 -17.91
C ALA A 226 18.76 -6.41 -17.54
N THR A 227 18.05 -6.56 -16.42
CA THR A 227 17.49 -7.83 -15.99
C THR A 227 16.40 -8.35 -16.94
N ILE A 228 15.50 -7.48 -17.43
CA ILE A 228 14.46 -7.85 -18.41
C ILE A 228 15.09 -8.26 -19.74
N GLU A 229 16.14 -7.56 -20.20
CA GLU A 229 16.91 -7.94 -21.42
C GLU A 229 17.59 -9.28 -21.24
N ALA A 230 18.31 -9.48 -20.13
CA ALA A 230 19.01 -10.73 -19.82
C ALA A 230 18.04 -11.93 -19.69
N ALA A 231 16.83 -11.70 -19.19
CA ALA A 231 15.77 -12.71 -19.12
C ALA A 231 15.09 -12.97 -20.49
N GLY A 232 15.41 -12.19 -21.53
CA GLY A 232 14.83 -12.30 -22.88
C GLY A 232 13.37 -11.87 -22.98
N LEU A 233 12.84 -11.13 -21.99
CA LEU A 233 11.41 -10.85 -21.87
C LEU A 233 10.93 -9.80 -22.89
N TRP A 234 11.77 -8.88 -23.34
CA TRP A 234 11.40 -7.93 -24.37
C TRP A 234 10.97 -8.63 -25.66
N ALA A 235 11.78 -9.59 -26.11
CA ALA A 235 11.49 -10.36 -27.32
C ALA A 235 10.31 -11.32 -27.14
N GLU A 236 10.26 -12.04 -26.01
CA GLU A 236 9.20 -13.02 -25.73
C GLU A 236 7.82 -12.38 -25.64
N LEU A 237 7.72 -11.23 -24.98
CA LEU A 237 6.46 -10.52 -24.78
C LEU A 237 6.13 -9.56 -25.93
N GLY A 238 7.06 -9.38 -26.90
CA GLY A 238 6.90 -8.41 -27.99
C GLY A 238 6.71 -6.99 -27.49
N ALA A 239 7.40 -6.63 -26.41
CA ALA A 239 7.18 -5.39 -25.68
C ALA A 239 8.43 -4.50 -25.68
N ASP A 240 8.23 -3.19 -25.79
CA ASP A 240 9.25 -2.16 -25.60
C ASP A 240 9.11 -1.49 -24.22
N TRP A 241 7.99 -1.73 -23.52
CA TRP A 241 7.73 -1.27 -22.17
C TRP A 241 6.91 -2.30 -21.39
N LEU A 242 7.10 -2.37 -20.09
CA LEU A 242 6.41 -3.28 -19.18
C LEU A 242 5.96 -2.56 -17.92
N VAL A 243 4.86 -3.04 -17.33
CA VAL A 243 4.36 -2.63 -16.02
C VAL A 243 4.48 -3.80 -15.07
N LEU A 244 5.23 -3.63 -13.99
CA LEU A 244 5.44 -4.63 -12.95
C LEU A 244 4.75 -4.18 -11.66
N ASP A 245 4.07 -5.09 -10.98
CA ASP A 245 3.58 -4.92 -9.61
C ASP A 245 4.48 -5.72 -8.67
N ALA A 246 5.05 -5.06 -7.68
CA ALA A 246 6.12 -5.62 -6.87
C ALA A 246 6.05 -5.14 -5.43
N GLU A 247 6.78 -5.82 -4.55
CA GLU A 247 7.10 -5.33 -3.21
C GLU A 247 8.56 -4.88 -3.16
N ILE A 248 8.85 -3.70 -2.64
CA ILE A 248 10.22 -3.21 -2.43
C ILE A 248 10.55 -3.27 -0.94
N MET A 249 11.65 -3.94 -0.62
CA MET A 249 12.16 -4.16 0.73
C MET A 249 13.53 -3.50 0.91
N PRO A 250 13.91 -3.16 2.15
CA PRO A 250 13.21 -3.40 3.40
C PRO A 250 12.07 -2.40 3.65
N TRP A 251 11.17 -2.76 4.55
CA TRP A 251 10.14 -1.84 5.03
C TRP A 251 10.73 -0.53 5.58
N SER A 252 11.88 -0.58 6.24
CA SER A 252 12.60 0.59 6.75
C SER A 252 12.99 1.60 5.67
N ALA A 253 13.12 1.22 4.41
CA ALA A 253 13.46 2.16 3.33
C ALA A 253 12.42 3.28 3.15
N LYS A 254 11.14 3.02 3.47
CA LYS A 254 10.05 4.01 3.41
C LYS A 254 9.51 4.42 4.78
N ALA A 255 9.62 3.53 5.79
CA ALA A 255 9.02 3.71 7.10
C ALA A 255 10.00 4.21 8.17
N THR A 256 11.16 4.76 7.81
CA THR A 256 12.22 5.15 8.76
C THR A 256 11.71 6.07 9.85
N GLU A 257 10.93 7.08 9.51
CA GLU A 257 10.40 8.04 10.48
C GLU A 257 9.37 7.38 11.42
N LEU A 258 8.46 6.58 10.88
CA LEU A 258 7.49 5.80 11.66
C LEU A 258 8.20 4.84 12.61
N LEU A 259 9.22 4.12 12.12
CA LEU A 259 10.02 3.19 12.89
C LEU A 259 10.74 3.88 14.04
N SER A 260 11.43 4.99 13.78
CA SER A 260 12.22 5.69 14.78
C SER A 260 11.35 6.39 15.83
N ARG A 261 10.28 7.08 15.40
CA ARG A 261 9.45 7.90 16.30
C ARG A 261 8.40 7.11 17.07
N GLN A 262 7.90 6.01 16.53
CA GLN A 262 6.83 5.25 17.16
C GLN A 262 7.29 3.88 17.64
N TYR A 263 7.73 3.00 16.74
CA TYR A 263 8.03 1.61 17.10
C TYR A 263 9.26 1.47 17.98
N ALA A 264 10.37 2.10 17.60
CA ALA A 264 11.60 2.03 18.37
C ALA A 264 11.47 2.75 19.72
N ALA A 265 10.79 3.90 19.75
CA ALA A 265 10.54 4.66 20.96
C ALA A 265 9.70 3.88 21.97
N ALA A 266 8.58 3.26 21.55
CA ALA A 266 7.75 2.43 22.39
C ALA A 266 8.52 1.20 22.92
N GLY A 267 9.26 0.51 22.06
CA GLY A 267 10.08 -0.63 22.45
C GLY A 267 11.20 -0.27 23.42
N ALA A 268 11.83 0.90 23.25
CA ALA A 268 12.89 1.38 24.14
C ALA A 268 12.33 1.73 25.53
N ALA A 269 11.22 2.47 25.58
CA ALA A 269 10.54 2.82 26.83
C ALA A 269 10.13 1.57 27.63
N ALA A 270 9.52 0.59 26.96
CA ALA A 270 9.11 -0.65 27.60
C ALA A 270 10.31 -1.44 28.17
N ARG A 271 11.40 -1.54 27.41
CA ARG A 271 12.64 -2.22 27.87
C ARG A 271 13.33 -1.49 29.02
N GLY A 272 13.19 -0.19 29.12
CA GLY A 272 13.73 0.58 30.24
C GLY A 272 12.92 0.46 31.52
N ALA A 273 11.59 0.50 31.39
CA ALA A 273 10.67 0.58 32.54
C ALA A 273 10.28 -0.80 33.12
N LEU A 274 9.93 -1.76 32.25
CA LEU A 274 9.33 -3.02 32.68
C LEU A 274 10.27 -3.92 33.51
N PRO A 275 11.57 -4.07 33.22
CA PRO A 275 12.46 -4.85 34.09
C PRO A 275 12.55 -4.30 35.50
N ALA A 276 12.61 -2.98 35.66
CA ALA A 276 12.64 -2.33 36.97
C ALA A 276 11.34 -2.58 37.75
N ALA A 277 10.18 -2.51 37.07
CA ALA A 277 8.88 -2.81 37.66
C ALA A 277 8.79 -4.28 38.11
N VAL A 278 9.21 -5.24 37.26
CA VAL A 278 9.27 -6.66 37.58
C VAL A 278 10.15 -6.90 38.81
N SER A 279 11.35 -6.30 38.85
CA SER A 279 12.28 -6.44 40.00
C SER A 279 11.68 -5.90 41.29
N ALA A 280 11.04 -4.73 41.25
CA ALA A 280 10.38 -4.13 42.41
C ALA A 280 9.23 -5.00 42.93
N LEU A 281 8.38 -5.53 42.05
CA LEU A 281 7.28 -6.42 42.39
C LEU A 281 7.77 -7.76 42.95
N THR A 282 8.84 -8.32 42.36
CA THR A 282 9.48 -9.54 42.90
C THR A 282 10.01 -9.31 44.30
N ALA A 283 10.65 -8.18 44.58
CA ALA A 283 11.12 -7.83 45.92
C ALA A 283 9.97 -7.61 46.91
N ALA A 284 8.83 -7.05 46.46
CA ALA A 284 7.62 -6.89 47.29
C ALA A 284 7.01 -8.25 47.63
N ALA A 285 6.86 -9.17 46.68
CA ALA A 285 6.40 -10.53 46.89
C ALA A 285 7.30 -11.29 47.88
N GLY A 286 8.63 -11.14 47.75
CA GLY A 286 9.59 -11.74 48.68
C GLY A 286 9.47 -11.21 50.14
N ARG A 287 8.82 -10.05 50.34
CA ARG A 287 8.49 -9.51 51.68
C ARG A 287 7.11 -9.90 52.14
N GLY A 288 6.41 -10.81 51.46
CA GLY A 288 5.09 -11.27 51.81
C GLY A 288 3.93 -10.36 51.40
N ILE A 289 4.18 -9.37 50.54
CA ILE A 289 3.11 -8.52 50.02
C ILE A 289 2.47 -9.25 48.83
N ASP A 290 1.13 -9.39 48.86
CA ASP A 290 0.40 -10.03 47.75
C ASP A 290 0.34 -9.11 46.53
N VAL A 291 1.26 -9.33 45.62
CA VAL A 291 1.37 -8.66 44.32
C VAL A 291 1.45 -9.68 43.19
N SER A 292 1.04 -10.92 43.41
CA SER A 292 1.20 -12.03 42.47
C SER A 292 0.58 -11.77 41.12
N ASP A 293 -0.66 -11.30 41.07
CA ASP A 293 -1.35 -10.96 39.83
C ASP A 293 -0.69 -9.79 39.09
N LEU A 294 -0.25 -8.77 39.82
CA LEU A 294 0.40 -7.60 39.23
C LEU A 294 1.78 -7.96 38.67
N LEU A 295 2.53 -8.81 39.39
CA LEU A 295 3.82 -9.34 38.95
C LEU A 295 3.65 -10.15 37.65
N ALA A 296 2.70 -11.09 37.61
CA ALA A 296 2.42 -11.90 36.45
C ALA A 296 2.03 -11.04 35.23
N LYS A 297 1.15 -10.07 35.43
CA LYS A 297 0.75 -9.12 34.35
C LYS A 297 1.91 -8.26 33.85
N THR A 298 2.80 -7.85 34.75
CA THR A 298 3.95 -6.99 34.40
C THR A 298 5.02 -7.80 33.65
N GLN A 299 5.22 -9.07 34.08
CA GLN A 299 6.11 -9.99 33.38
C GLN A 299 5.60 -10.29 31.95
N ASP A 300 4.32 -10.61 31.81
CA ASP A 300 3.68 -10.83 30.50
C ASP A 300 3.84 -9.62 29.56
N ARG A 301 3.65 -8.39 30.08
CA ARG A 301 3.90 -7.17 29.31
C ARG A 301 5.36 -7.02 28.88
N PHE A 302 6.29 -7.39 29.74
CA PHE A 302 7.71 -7.35 29.40
C PHE A 302 8.04 -8.32 28.27
N ASP A 303 7.57 -9.56 28.37
CA ASP A 303 7.78 -10.59 27.35
C ASP A 303 7.15 -10.19 26.01
N ASN A 304 5.94 -9.64 26.04
CA ASN A 304 5.26 -9.09 24.87
C ASN A 304 6.00 -7.90 24.24
N ALA A 305 6.59 -7.01 25.04
CA ALA A 305 7.39 -5.89 24.53
C ALA A 305 8.71 -6.36 23.88
N LEU A 306 9.32 -7.42 24.40
CA LEU A 306 10.48 -8.06 23.78
C LEU A 306 10.11 -8.71 22.44
N ALA A 307 9.00 -9.46 22.40
CA ALA A 307 8.48 -10.06 21.16
C ALA A 307 8.16 -8.99 20.11
N TYR A 308 7.50 -7.90 20.49
CA TYR A 308 7.23 -6.74 19.62
C TYR A 308 8.51 -6.15 19.03
N THR A 309 9.53 -5.96 19.87
CA THR A 309 10.81 -5.41 19.41
C THR A 309 11.52 -6.36 18.45
N ARG A 310 11.48 -7.68 18.70
CA ARG A 310 12.02 -8.68 17.76
C ARG A 310 11.26 -8.69 16.45
N ALA A 311 9.93 -8.58 16.50
CA ALA A 311 9.08 -8.65 15.32
C ALA A 311 9.40 -7.54 14.31
N TYR A 312 9.37 -6.24 14.69
CA TYR A 312 9.59 -5.17 13.71
C TYR A 312 11.03 -5.08 13.22
N ARG A 313 12.04 -5.46 14.03
CA ARG A 313 13.46 -5.40 13.65
C ARG A 313 13.80 -6.32 12.48
N ARG A 314 13.08 -7.40 12.29
CA ARG A 314 13.31 -8.37 11.19
C ARG A 314 13.13 -7.76 9.81
N TYR A 315 12.29 -6.73 9.72
CA TYR A 315 11.96 -6.06 8.46
C TYR A 315 12.75 -4.78 8.24
N CYS A 316 13.80 -4.58 9.06
CA CYS A 316 14.64 -3.40 9.04
C CYS A 316 16.09 -3.82 8.90
N TRP A 317 16.71 -3.47 7.79
CA TRP A 317 18.15 -3.62 7.59
C TRP A 317 18.70 -2.38 6.88
N PRO A 318 20.03 -2.12 6.98
CA PRO A 318 20.65 -0.97 6.35
C PRO A 318 20.52 -1.03 4.83
N VAL A 319 20.33 0.14 4.22
CA VAL A 319 20.38 0.35 2.78
C VAL A 319 21.28 1.57 2.49
N ASP A 320 22.06 1.49 1.42
CA ASP A 320 22.85 2.59 0.90
C ASP A 320 22.63 2.68 -0.61
N GLY A 321 21.93 3.75 -1.06
CA GLY A 321 21.43 3.78 -2.41
C GLY A 321 20.51 2.59 -2.69
N LEU A 322 20.85 1.78 -3.69
CA LEU A 322 20.17 0.50 -3.98
C LEU A 322 20.83 -0.71 -3.31
N GLU A 323 21.99 -0.54 -2.69
CA GLU A 323 22.60 -1.63 -1.94
C GLU A 323 21.74 -1.98 -0.71
N GLY A 324 21.40 -3.27 -0.59
CA GLY A 324 20.47 -3.77 0.42
C GLY A 324 18.98 -3.65 0.05
N VAL A 325 18.63 -2.88 -0.98
CA VAL A 325 17.27 -2.87 -1.52
C VAL A 325 16.99 -4.18 -2.27
N ARG A 326 15.79 -4.73 -2.09
CA ARG A 326 15.30 -5.90 -2.83
C ARG A 326 13.93 -5.60 -3.40
N ILE A 327 13.66 -6.10 -4.60
CA ILE A 327 12.36 -6.01 -5.26
C ILE A 327 11.85 -7.42 -5.55
N ALA A 328 10.66 -7.71 -5.10
CA ALA A 328 9.94 -8.95 -5.40
C ALA A 328 8.79 -8.66 -6.37
N PRO A 329 8.96 -8.80 -7.68
CA PRO A 329 7.86 -8.74 -8.63
C PRO A 329 6.94 -9.93 -8.41
N PHE A 330 5.65 -9.71 -8.38
CA PHE A 330 4.67 -10.79 -8.27
C PHE A 330 3.60 -10.73 -9.38
N MET A 331 3.55 -9.64 -10.16
CA MET A 331 2.74 -9.57 -11.38
C MET A 331 3.44 -8.78 -12.47
N VAL A 332 3.42 -9.31 -13.69
CA VAL A 332 3.62 -8.54 -14.92
C VAL A 332 2.24 -8.15 -15.42
N LEU A 333 1.91 -6.88 -15.33
CA LEU A 333 0.55 -6.39 -15.54
C LEU A 333 0.23 -6.20 -17.02
N GLY A 334 1.15 -5.61 -17.77
CA GLY A 334 0.97 -5.32 -19.18
C GLY A 334 2.22 -4.75 -19.81
N GLY A 335 2.19 -4.58 -21.11
CA GLY A 335 3.27 -4.03 -21.89
C GLY A 335 2.89 -3.93 -23.37
N GLY A 336 3.81 -3.46 -24.21
CA GLY A 336 3.53 -3.40 -25.63
C GLY A 336 4.55 -2.60 -26.42
N PRO A 337 4.26 -2.34 -27.70
CA PRO A 337 5.15 -1.58 -28.58
C PRO A 337 5.24 -0.11 -28.17
N ALA A 338 6.33 0.54 -28.59
CA ALA A 338 6.60 1.95 -28.33
C ALA A 338 5.53 2.88 -28.92
N ALA A 339 5.03 2.56 -30.11
CA ALA A 339 4.05 3.39 -30.80
C ALA A 339 2.70 3.37 -30.07
N ARG A 340 2.23 4.54 -29.63
CA ARG A 340 0.96 4.69 -28.90
C ARG A 340 -0.27 4.26 -29.73
N SER A 341 -0.20 4.38 -31.03
CA SER A 341 -1.24 3.92 -31.96
C SER A 341 -1.37 2.41 -32.05
N MET A 342 -0.41 1.66 -31.53
CA MET A 342 -0.41 0.21 -31.48
C MET A 342 -0.84 -0.25 -30.08
N ALA A 343 -1.85 -1.12 -30.05
CA ALA A 343 -2.27 -1.72 -28.78
C ALA A 343 -1.18 -2.66 -28.25
N GLY A 344 -0.96 -2.61 -26.94
CA GLY A 344 -0.16 -3.60 -26.22
C GLY A 344 -1.00 -4.78 -25.76
N THR A 345 -0.50 -5.48 -24.77
CA THR A 345 -1.13 -6.66 -24.16
C THR A 345 -1.23 -6.48 -22.65
N THR A 346 -2.40 -6.78 -22.08
CA THR A 346 -2.53 -7.01 -20.64
C THR A 346 -2.27 -8.48 -20.34
N TYR A 347 -1.66 -8.74 -19.20
CA TYR A 347 -1.39 -10.12 -18.73
C TYR A 347 -2.23 -10.45 -17.49
N ALA A 348 -3.16 -9.59 -17.11
CA ALA A 348 -3.97 -9.75 -15.90
C ALA A 348 -4.84 -11.03 -15.89
N ASP A 349 -5.15 -11.55 -17.07
CA ASP A 349 -5.89 -12.81 -17.27
C ASP A 349 -5.01 -14.07 -17.18
N ARG A 350 -3.67 -13.91 -17.21
CA ARG A 350 -2.75 -15.05 -17.09
C ARG A 350 -2.88 -15.70 -15.71
N PRO A 351 -2.69 -17.03 -15.64
CA PRO A 351 -2.62 -17.72 -14.34
C PRO A 351 -1.57 -17.08 -13.43
N HIS A 352 -1.88 -16.98 -12.14
CA HIS A 352 -0.95 -16.31 -11.23
C HIS A 352 0.42 -16.97 -11.14
N ALA A 353 0.47 -18.28 -11.30
CA ALA A 353 1.73 -19.05 -11.41
C ALA A 353 2.61 -18.60 -12.59
N TRP A 354 2.02 -18.13 -13.70
CA TRP A 354 2.77 -17.61 -14.83
C TRP A 354 3.52 -16.31 -14.45
N HIS A 355 2.87 -15.40 -13.73
CA HIS A 355 3.50 -14.16 -13.27
C HIS A 355 4.70 -14.44 -12.38
N LEU A 356 4.55 -15.38 -11.45
CA LEU A 356 5.64 -15.77 -10.56
C LEU A 356 6.77 -16.51 -11.28
N ALA A 357 6.46 -17.31 -12.31
CA ALA A 357 7.49 -17.92 -13.12
C ALA A 357 8.29 -16.88 -13.92
N VAL A 358 7.65 -15.81 -14.39
CA VAL A 358 8.36 -14.68 -15.01
C VAL A 358 9.23 -13.96 -13.96
N ALA A 359 8.72 -13.74 -12.75
CA ALA A 359 9.49 -13.15 -11.65
C ALA A 359 10.71 -14.00 -11.25
N ASP A 360 10.58 -15.33 -11.22
CA ASP A 360 11.71 -16.26 -10.99
C ASP A 360 12.80 -16.12 -12.06
N ARG A 361 12.39 -15.96 -13.32
CA ARG A 361 13.34 -15.73 -14.43
C ARG A 361 14.06 -14.39 -14.30
N LEU A 362 13.34 -13.34 -13.90
CA LEU A 362 13.95 -12.05 -13.58
C LEU A 362 14.97 -12.19 -12.45
N ALA A 363 14.61 -12.87 -11.36
CA ALA A 363 15.53 -13.08 -10.24
C ALA A 363 16.76 -13.92 -10.65
N ALA A 364 16.58 -14.92 -11.52
CA ALA A 364 17.70 -15.73 -12.05
C ALA A 364 18.61 -14.97 -13.02
N ALA A 365 18.08 -13.94 -13.70
CA ALA A 365 18.83 -13.10 -14.63
C ALA A 365 19.49 -11.90 -13.95
N ASP A 366 19.15 -11.61 -12.70
CA ASP A 366 19.73 -10.50 -11.94
C ASP A 366 21.02 -10.93 -11.23
N ASP A 367 22.16 -10.48 -11.71
CA ASP A 367 23.48 -10.78 -11.17
C ASP A 367 23.84 -9.98 -9.91
N ARG A 368 23.00 -9.00 -9.51
CA ARG A 368 23.24 -8.08 -8.40
C ARG A 368 22.40 -8.35 -7.16
N GLY A 369 21.49 -9.33 -7.22
CA GLY A 369 20.63 -9.71 -6.10
C GLY A 369 19.59 -8.64 -5.71
N LEU A 370 19.22 -7.74 -6.64
CA LEU A 370 18.16 -6.77 -6.48
C LEU A 370 16.78 -7.43 -6.56
N VAL A 371 16.60 -8.33 -7.56
CA VAL A 371 15.34 -9.03 -7.79
C VAL A 371 15.32 -10.34 -7.00
N VAL A 372 14.25 -10.55 -6.24
CA VAL A 372 14.09 -11.77 -5.43
C VAL A 372 12.80 -12.50 -5.80
N THR A 373 12.79 -13.80 -5.59
CA THR A 373 11.64 -14.67 -5.84
C THR A 373 10.62 -14.60 -4.71
N THR A 374 9.39 -14.99 -5.00
CA THR A 374 8.33 -15.17 -4.02
C THR A 374 8.04 -16.66 -3.86
N ARG A 375 8.21 -17.20 -2.64
CA ARG A 375 7.87 -18.60 -2.34
C ARG A 375 6.37 -18.80 -2.47
N ARG A 376 5.94 -19.95 -2.94
CA ARG A 376 4.53 -20.25 -3.19
C ARG A 376 4.24 -21.73 -3.16
N ILE A 377 2.99 -22.06 -2.83
CA ILE A 377 2.42 -23.40 -2.98
C ILE A 377 1.03 -23.31 -3.60
N PRO A 378 0.63 -24.27 -4.46
CA PRO A 378 -0.76 -24.38 -4.88
C PRO A 378 -1.61 -24.88 -3.71
N ALA A 379 -2.90 -24.51 -3.74
CA ALA A 379 -3.86 -25.01 -2.74
C ALA A 379 -5.24 -25.16 -3.37
N ARG A 380 -6.04 -26.10 -2.84
CA ARG A 380 -7.43 -26.29 -3.25
C ARG A 380 -8.36 -26.12 -2.05
N ALA A 381 -9.22 -25.11 -2.12
CA ALA A 381 -10.07 -24.71 -0.99
C ALA A 381 -11.07 -25.79 -0.54
N GLY A 382 -11.53 -26.65 -1.47
CA GLY A 382 -12.45 -27.75 -1.20
C GLY A 382 -11.78 -29.05 -0.73
N ASP A 383 -10.45 -29.12 -0.71
CA ASP A 383 -9.69 -30.29 -0.29
C ASP A 383 -9.07 -30.09 1.11
N PRO A 384 -9.54 -30.81 2.14
CA PRO A 384 -9.01 -30.67 3.49
C PRO A 384 -7.52 -30.96 3.63
N ALA A 385 -6.97 -31.89 2.83
CA ALA A 385 -5.55 -32.23 2.87
C ALA A 385 -4.71 -31.07 2.32
N SER A 386 -5.12 -30.49 1.19
CA SER A 386 -4.47 -29.32 0.60
C SER A 386 -4.55 -28.09 1.51
N VAL A 387 -5.69 -27.88 2.18
CA VAL A 387 -5.84 -26.81 3.17
C VAL A 387 -4.90 -27.01 4.35
N ALA A 388 -4.79 -28.25 4.88
CA ALA A 388 -3.89 -28.56 5.99
C ALA A 388 -2.41 -28.34 5.62
N GLU A 389 -1.99 -28.70 4.41
CA GLU A 389 -0.65 -28.43 3.89
C GLU A 389 -0.38 -26.90 3.83
N ALA A 390 -1.32 -26.13 3.31
CA ALA A 390 -1.18 -24.69 3.23
C ALA A 390 -1.15 -24.01 4.61
N VAL A 391 -1.90 -24.53 5.59
CA VAL A 391 -1.85 -24.06 6.99
C VAL A 391 -0.48 -24.35 7.59
N SER A 392 0.04 -25.59 7.42
CA SER A 392 1.36 -25.97 7.91
C SER A 392 2.46 -25.08 7.33
N TRP A 393 2.40 -24.84 6.02
CA TRP A 393 3.33 -23.94 5.36
C TRP A 393 3.24 -22.49 5.89
N TRP A 394 2.04 -21.98 6.15
CA TRP A 394 1.86 -20.66 6.75
C TRP A 394 2.40 -20.59 8.19
N GLU A 395 2.22 -21.65 8.97
CA GLU A 395 2.81 -21.76 10.30
C GLU A 395 4.34 -21.77 10.26
N GLU A 396 4.94 -22.48 9.31
CA GLU A 396 6.38 -22.46 9.06
C GLU A 396 6.87 -21.05 8.68
N LEU A 397 6.18 -20.37 7.75
CA LEU A 397 6.51 -19.01 7.33
C LEU A 397 6.49 -18.01 8.50
N THR A 398 5.54 -18.17 9.42
CA THR A 398 5.25 -17.22 10.50
C THR A 398 5.82 -17.64 11.84
N ALA A 399 6.50 -18.79 11.91
CA ALA A 399 7.13 -19.30 13.13
C ALA A 399 8.10 -18.28 13.73
N GLU A 400 8.25 -18.32 15.05
CA GLU A 400 9.24 -17.49 15.74
C GLU A 400 10.65 -17.87 15.26
N GLY A 401 11.31 -16.98 14.56
CA GLY A 401 12.61 -17.24 13.93
C GLY A 401 12.56 -17.26 12.39
N ALA A 402 11.48 -17.72 11.76
CA ALA A 402 11.33 -17.70 10.29
C ALA A 402 11.19 -16.28 9.73
N GLY A 403 10.52 -15.39 10.45
CA GLY A 403 10.47 -13.96 10.13
C GLY A 403 9.52 -13.55 9.03
N GLY A 404 8.68 -14.47 8.51
CA GLY A 404 7.68 -14.14 7.50
C GLY A 404 6.55 -13.27 8.04
N GLU A 405 6.04 -12.35 7.21
CA GLU A 405 4.87 -11.56 7.54
C GLU A 405 3.59 -12.42 7.60
N GLY A 406 3.52 -13.42 6.74
CA GLY A 406 2.40 -14.29 6.51
C GLY A 406 2.32 -14.75 5.06
N MET A 407 1.12 -14.97 4.57
CA MET A 407 0.88 -15.30 3.17
C MET A 407 -0.23 -14.46 2.55
N VAL A 408 -0.28 -14.44 1.23
CA VAL A 408 -1.42 -13.98 0.45
C VAL A 408 -2.02 -15.17 -0.26
N VAL A 409 -3.31 -15.40 -0.03
CA VAL A 409 -4.08 -16.41 -0.76
C VAL A 409 -4.73 -15.73 -1.96
N LYS A 410 -4.48 -16.22 -3.16
CA LYS A 410 -4.98 -15.67 -4.42
C LYS A 410 -5.66 -16.75 -5.25
N PRO A 411 -6.64 -16.39 -6.10
CA PRO A 411 -7.09 -17.31 -7.15
C PRO A 411 -5.92 -17.74 -8.04
N ALA A 412 -5.87 -19.01 -8.42
CA ALA A 412 -4.85 -19.50 -9.35
C ALA A 412 -5.04 -18.93 -10.76
N ALA A 413 -6.28 -18.70 -11.18
CA ALA A 413 -6.62 -17.99 -12.42
C ALA A 413 -6.43 -16.47 -12.24
N GLY A 414 -5.98 -15.77 -13.28
CA GLY A 414 -5.75 -14.32 -13.25
C GLY A 414 -7.01 -13.53 -12.92
N LEU A 415 -7.96 -13.44 -13.85
CA LEU A 415 -9.25 -12.76 -13.65
C LEU A 415 -10.32 -13.77 -13.19
N ALA A 416 -10.10 -14.40 -12.04
CA ALA A 416 -11.04 -15.36 -11.49
C ALA A 416 -12.41 -14.73 -11.24
N ARG A 417 -13.47 -15.47 -11.60
CA ARG A 417 -14.86 -15.07 -11.37
C ARG A 417 -15.49 -15.99 -10.33
N GLY A 418 -15.99 -15.37 -9.29
CA GLY A 418 -16.82 -16.03 -8.29
C GLY A 418 -18.31 -15.90 -8.61
N ARG A 419 -19.14 -16.31 -7.68
CA ARG A 419 -20.62 -16.30 -7.83
C ARG A 419 -21.19 -14.89 -8.02
N ARG A 420 -20.48 -13.85 -7.59
CA ARG A 420 -20.93 -12.44 -7.62
C ARG A 420 -20.21 -11.59 -8.66
N GLY A 421 -19.45 -12.18 -9.54
CA GLY A 421 -18.61 -11.50 -10.53
C GLY A 421 -17.15 -11.73 -10.31
N LEU A 422 -16.31 -10.71 -10.46
CA LEU A 422 -14.87 -10.81 -10.24
C LEU A 422 -14.57 -11.17 -8.77
N ALA A 423 -13.73 -12.18 -8.54
CA ALA A 423 -13.34 -12.59 -7.21
C ALA A 423 -12.39 -11.57 -6.54
N GLN A 424 -12.24 -11.65 -5.23
CA GLN A 424 -11.22 -10.84 -4.53
C GLN A 424 -9.83 -11.14 -5.10
N PRO A 425 -9.00 -10.10 -5.39
CA PRO A 425 -7.67 -10.29 -6.02
C PRO A 425 -6.66 -10.97 -5.09
N GLY A 426 -6.91 -10.98 -3.80
CA GLY A 426 -6.08 -11.59 -2.79
C GLY A 426 -6.63 -11.36 -1.39
N ILE A 427 -6.40 -12.33 -0.52
CA ILE A 427 -6.69 -12.25 0.92
C ILE A 427 -5.37 -12.40 1.66
N LYS A 428 -4.96 -11.35 2.40
CA LYS A 428 -3.74 -11.38 3.21
C LYS A 428 -4.00 -12.08 4.54
N VAL A 429 -3.22 -13.10 4.85
CA VAL A 429 -3.26 -13.84 6.12
C VAL A 429 -1.96 -13.62 6.86
N ARG A 430 -2.00 -12.75 7.86
CA ARG A 430 -0.82 -12.27 8.57
C ARG A 430 -0.52 -13.12 9.80
N GLY A 431 0.75 -13.36 10.05
CA GLY A 431 1.22 -14.13 11.21
C GLY A 431 1.04 -13.38 12.53
N ARG A 432 0.98 -14.13 13.63
CA ARG A 432 0.76 -13.58 14.99
C ARG A 432 1.80 -12.54 15.39
N GLU A 433 3.06 -12.78 15.09
CA GLU A 433 4.15 -11.86 15.45
C GLU A 433 4.13 -10.60 14.61
N TYR A 434 3.76 -10.69 13.32
CA TYR A 434 3.56 -9.52 12.50
C TYR A 434 2.37 -8.67 12.98
N LEU A 435 1.25 -9.30 13.33
CA LEU A 435 0.08 -8.60 13.86
C LEU A 435 0.38 -7.86 15.17
N ARG A 436 1.39 -8.29 15.92
CA ARG A 436 1.91 -7.57 17.08
C ARG A 436 2.48 -6.19 16.74
N ILE A 437 3.05 -6.05 15.53
CA ILE A 437 3.51 -4.75 15.01
C ILE A 437 2.32 -3.82 14.76
N ILE A 438 1.23 -4.36 14.20
CA ILE A 438 0.05 -3.58 13.80
C ILE A 438 -0.82 -3.19 15.00
N TYR A 439 -1.08 -4.12 15.91
CA TYR A 439 -2.06 -3.94 17.00
C TYR A 439 -1.43 -3.68 18.36
N GLY A 440 -0.11 -3.69 18.44
CA GLY A 440 0.64 -3.49 19.68
C GLY A 440 1.05 -4.78 20.39
N PRO A 441 1.98 -4.67 21.35
CA PRO A 441 2.59 -5.82 22.00
C PRO A 441 1.58 -6.76 22.67
N ASP A 442 0.55 -6.22 23.29
CA ASP A 442 -0.41 -6.96 24.13
C ASP A 442 -1.67 -7.43 23.36
N TYR A 443 -1.70 -7.36 22.02
CA TYR A 443 -2.94 -7.60 21.24
C TYR A 443 -3.53 -9.01 21.40
N LEU A 444 -2.71 -10.00 21.76
CA LEU A 444 -3.17 -11.40 22.00
C LEU A 444 -3.84 -11.61 23.35
N ARG A 445 -3.84 -10.61 24.23
CA ARG A 445 -4.59 -10.72 25.49
C ARG A 445 -6.08 -10.83 25.19
N PRO A 446 -6.84 -11.70 25.90
CA PRO A 446 -8.23 -11.98 25.56
C PRO A 446 -9.09 -10.73 25.37
N GLU A 447 -8.97 -9.75 26.26
CA GLU A 447 -9.73 -8.50 26.21
C GLU A 447 -9.42 -7.63 24.99
N HIS A 448 -8.18 -7.67 24.47
CA HIS A 448 -7.78 -6.96 23.24
C HIS A 448 -8.17 -7.75 21.99
N LEU A 449 -7.95 -9.06 22.02
CA LEU A 449 -8.26 -9.94 20.89
C LEU A 449 -9.76 -9.95 20.59
N ASP A 450 -10.63 -10.00 21.60
CA ASP A 450 -12.08 -9.97 21.42
C ASP A 450 -12.57 -8.64 20.82
N ARG A 451 -11.96 -7.52 21.21
CA ARG A 451 -12.24 -6.22 20.59
C ARG A 451 -11.83 -6.17 19.11
N LEU A 452 -10.73 -6.81 18.75
CA LEU A 452 -10.27 -6.90 17.36
C LEU A 452 -11.14 -7.86 16.54
N ARG A 453 -11.64 -8.94 17.15
CA ARG A 453 -12.55 -9.90 16.51
C ARG A 453 -13.86 -9.27 16.04
N SER A 454 -14.34 -8.23 16.71
CA SER A 454 -15.57 -7.51 16.34
C SER A 454 -15.41 -6.51 15.18
N ARG A 455 -14.24 -6.45 14.53
CA ARG A 455 -13.99 -5.55 13.37
C ARG A 455 -14.88 -5.85 12.17
N ALA A 456 -15.29 -4.80 11.44
CA ALA A 456 -16.18 -4.90 10.31
C ALA A 456 -15.42 -4.94 8.97
N LEU A 457 -15.43 -6.09 8.29
CA LEU A 457 -14.67 -6.33 7.05
C LEU A 457 -15.39 -5.90 5.77
N GLY A 458 -16.72 -5.75 5.80
CA GLY A 458 -17.53 -5.58 4.60
C GLY A 458 -17.10 -4.39 3.73
N ARG A 459 -16.87 -3.23 4.34
CA ARG A 459 -16.42 -2.03 3.62
C ARG A 459 -15.02 -2.22 3.03
N LYS A 460 -14.09 -2.83 3.75
CA LYS A 460 -12.74 -3.07 3.26
C LYS A 460 -12.70 -4.02 2.07
N ARG A 461 -13.53 -5.07 2.07
CA ARG A 461 -13.68 -5.99 0.94
C ARG A 461 -14.28 -5.30 -0.28
N SER A 462 -15.33 -4.50 -0.08
CA SER A 462 -15.95 -3.70 -1.14
C SER A 462 -14.97 -2.70 -1.73
N LEU A 463 -14.18 -2.03 -0.89
CA LEU A 463 -13.13 -1.11 -1.31
C LEU A 463 -12.09 -1.81 -2.19
N ALA A 464 -11.51 -2.90 -1.70
CA ALA A 464 -10.51 -3.68 -2.44
C ALA A 464 -11.04 -4.16 -3.82
N PHE A 465 -12.30 -4.57 -3.89
CA PHE A 465 -12.93 -4.96 -5.14
C PHE A 465 -13.07 -3.79 -6.13
N ARG A 466 -13.55 -2.63 -5.67
CA ARG A 466 -13.72 -1.44 -6.52
C ARG A 466 -12.39 -0.89 -7.00
N GLU A 467 -11.39 -0.82 -6.12
CA GLU A 467 -10.02 -0.45 -6.48
C GLU A 467 -9.43 -1.40 -7.52
N TYR A 468 -9.67 -2.72 -7.37
CA TYR A 468 -9.20 -3.71 -8.34
C TYR A 468 -9.84 -3.53 -9.72
N ALA A 469 -11.16 -3.36 -9.76
CA ALA A 469 -11.88 -3.14 -11.02
C ALA A 469 -11.42 -1.85 -11.73
N LEU A 470 -11.21 -0.76 -10.99
CA LEU A 470 -10.71 0.51 -11.53
C LEU A 470 -9.26 0.40 -11.98
N GLY A 471 -8.40 -0.27 -11.21
CA GLY A 471 -7.00 -0.48 -11.58
C GLY A 471 -6.86 -1.29 -12.86
N LEU A 472 -7.65 -2.37 -13.01
CA LEU A 472 -7.70 -3.15 -14.26
C LEU A 472 -8.19 -2.31 -15.44
N GLU A 473 -9.25 -1.52 -15.25
CA GLU A 473 -9.78 -0.64 -16.28
C GLU A 473 -8.75 0.40 -16.72
N ALA A 474 -8.03 1.02 -15.78
CA ALA A 474 -6.95 1.95 -16.09
C ALA A 474 -5.87 1.29 -16.95
N LEU A 475 -5.41 0.11 -16.52
CA LEU A 475 -4.40 -0.67 -17.23
C LEU A 475 -4.83 -1.04 -18.65
N GLU A 476 -6.04 -1.57 -18.82
CA GLU A 476 -6.57 -1.98 -20.11
C GLU A 476 -6.70 -0.81 -21.08
N ARG A 477 -7.18 0.35 -20.60
CA ARG A 477 -7.24 1.58 -21.38
C ARG A 477 -5.84 2.09 -21.77
N ALA A 478 -4.88 2.05 -20.82
CA ALA A 478 -3.51 2.45 -21.09
C ALA A 478 -2.84 1.56 -22.14
N VAL A 479 -3.01 0.24 -22.00
CA VAL A 479 -2.46 -0.75 -22.93
C VAL A 479 -3.11 -0.65 -24.32
N ALA A 480 -4.41 -0.37 -24.37
CA ALA A 480 -5.13 -0.13 -25.62
C ALA A 480 -4.73 1.18 -26.33
N GLY A 481 -3.94 2.06 -25.67
CA GLY A 481 -3.56 3.35 -26.22
C GLY A 481 -4.69 4.39 -26.20
N GLU A 482 -5.67 4.20 -25.31
CA GLU A 482 -6.76 5.17 -25.15
C GLU A 482 -6.21 6.54 -24.67
N PRO A 483 -6.96 7.65 -24.90
CA PRO A 483 -6.57 8.97 -24.41
C PRO A 483 -6.25 8.95 -22.91
N GLY A 484 -5.20 9.66 -22.50
CA GLY A 484 -4.70 9.65 -21.12
C GLY A 484 -5.76 10.01 -20.08
N TRP A 485 -6.66 10.95 -20.39
CA TRP A 485 -7.74 11.31 -19.48
C TRP A 485 -8.66 10.14 -19.10
N ARG A 486 -8.88 9.19 -20.03
CA ARG A 486 -9.68 7.98 -19.75
C ARG A 486 -8.98 7.02 -18.81
N VAL A 487 -7.66 6.96 -18.87
CA VAL A 487 -6.84 6.21 -17.92
C VAL A 487 -6.88 6.89 -16.55
N HIS A 488 -6.65 8.20 -16.55
CA HIS A 488 -6.53 8.98 -15.33
C HIS A 488 -7.84 9.12 -14.56
N GLU A 489 -9.01 9.07 -15.21
CA GLU A 489 -10.29 9.04 -14.48
C GLU A 489 -10.40 7.80 -13.58
N CYS A 490 -9.88 6.64 -14.03
CA CYS A 490 -9.84 5.43 -13.22
C CYS A 490 -8.81 5.54 -12.08
N VAL A 491 -7.62 6.06 -12.37
CA VAL A 491 -6.56 6.31 -11.37
C VAL A 491 -7.05 7.27 -10.29
N PHE A 492 -7.66 8.38 -10.71
CA PHE A 492 -8.26 9.35 -9.80
C PHE A 492 -9.34 8.71 -8.92
N ALA A 493 -10.18 7.86 -9.52
CA ALA A 493 -11.20 7.15 -8.78
C ALA A 493 -10.63 6.20 -7.72
N VAL A 494 -9.52 5.49 -7.99
CA VAL A 494 -8.81 4.67 -6.99
C VAL A 494 -8.34 5.54 -5.82
N LEU A 495 -7.72 6.69 -6.11
CA LEU A 495 -7.24 7.61 -5.06
C LEU A 495 -8.38 8.19 -4.23
N ALA A 496 -9.52 8.50 -4.86
CA ALA A 496 -10.70 8.98 -4.16
C ALA A 496 -11.28 7.92 -3.21
N LEU A 497 -11.31 6.66 -3.63
CA LEU A 497 -11.77 5.56 -2.80
C LEU A 497 -10.93 5.35 -1.53
N GLU A 498 -9.64 5.70 -1.55
CA GLU A 498 -8.77 5.58 -0.37
C GLU A 498 -9.21 6.43 0.81
N SER A 499 -9.91 7.53 0.56
CA SER A 499 -10.47 8.40 1.61
C SER A 499 -11.77 7.87 2.21
N GLU A 500 -12.35 6.78 1.67
CA GLU A 500 -13.54 6.17 2.24
C GLU A 500 -13.26 5.56 3.63
N PRO A 501 -14.12 5.84 4.61
CA PRO A 501 -13.92 5.32 5.95
C PRO A 501 -14.08 3.80 6.00
N VAL A 502 -13.07 3.13 6.52
CA VAL A 502 -13.08 1.71 6.87
C VAL A 502 -12.96 1.55 8.38
N ASP A 503 -13.22 0.34 8.88
CA ASP A 503 -12.99 0.07 10.30
C ASP A 503 -11.51 0.31 10.64
N PRO A 504 -11.18 1.20 11.59
CA PRO A 504 -9.79 1.56 11.92
C PRO A 504 -8.98 0.40 12.52
N ARG A 505 -9.64 -0.73 12.80
CA ARG A 505 -8.99 -1.95 13.28
C ARG A 505 -8.57 -2.92 12.15
N LEU A 506 -8.59 -2.49 10.87
CA LEU A 506 -8.26 -3.31 9.69
C LEU A 506 -6.89 -3.00 9.11
#